data_f5d0c26f6dce32cc6f0f467c8e766cea
#
_entry.id   f5d0c26f6dce32cc6f0f467c8e766cea
#
_cell.length_a   1.000
_cell.length_b   1.000
_cell.length_c   1.000
_cell.angle_alpha   90.00
_cell.angle_beta   90.00
_cell.angle_gamma   90.00
#
_symmetry.space_group_name_H-M   'P 1'
#
loop_
_entity.id
_entity.type
_entity.pdbx_description
1 polymer ?
#
loop_
_entity_poly.entity_id
_entity_poly.type
_entity_poly.pdbx_seq_one_letter_code
_entity_poly.pdbx_strand_id
1 'polypeptide(L)'
;MKKNTWAFVLLPLGIVILFLLNLYIGSVRIPFNDIVDIFLGRFEGKESWRFIVLENRLPQAITAMFCGGALAVSGLMLQTAFRNPLAGPDVFGINAGAGLGVALVMLLLGGNVSTVLFSVSGFMAVLVAAFVGAMAVTALIFFFSLIIRNSVLLLIIGIMVGYMSSSVVSLLNFFATEEGVKSYMIWGMGNFGGVSMEHIPVFMAIVSIGIFCSLLLMKPLNALLLGAQYAESLGINTRRTRNYLLVVTGLLAAITTAFCGPIGFIGLAVPHIARLLLTTENHRLLLPSTILSGALIALFCNLICYLPGEGGIIPLNAVTPLIGAPVVIYVLMKSKG
;
A
#
# COMPACT_ATOMS: atom_id res chain seq x y z
N MET A 1 -24.21 9.74 17.34
CA MET A 1 -23.33 10.55 16.49
C MET A 1 -22.14 11.20 17.22
N LYS A 2 -22.28 11.64 18.47
CA LYS A 2 -21.18 12.30 19.22
C LYS A 2 -19.96 11.41 19.54
N LYS A 3 -20.10 10.07 19.55
CA LYS A 3 -19.03 9.13 19.97
C LYS A 3 -17.91 8.93 18.93
N ASN A 4 -18.13 9.28 17.67
CA ASN A 4 -17.16 9.03 16.58
C ASN A 4 -16.46 10.29 16.09
N THR A 5 -16.85 11.47 16.56
CA THR A 5 -16.27 12.76 16.11
C THR A 5 -14.82 12.92 16.57
N TRP A 6 -14.48 12.36 17.74
CA TRP A 6 -13.12 12.42 18.29
C TRP A 6 -12.07 11.77 17.37
N ALA A 7 -12.44 10.67 16.68
CA ALA A 7 -11.51 9.98 15.78
C ALA A 7 -11.10 10.89 14.60
N PHE A 8 -12.02 11.71 14.08
CA PHE A 8 -11.74 12.67 13.01
C PHE A 8 -10.93 13.89 13.46
N VAL A 9 -10.68 14.05 14.75
CA VAL A 9 -9.77 15.06 15.31
C VAL A 9 -8.44 14.41 15.68
N LEU A 10 -8.47 13.25 16.36
CA LEU A 10 -7.26 12.60 16.85
C LEU A 10 -6.42 11.96 15.73
N LEU A 11 -7.06 11.36 14.71
CA LEU A 11 -6.31 10.76 13.60
C LEU A 11 -5.51 11.81 12.80
N PRO A 12 -6.08 12.93 12.33
CA PRO A 12 -5.30 13.98 11.68
C PRO A 12 -4.22 14.58 12.59
N LEU A 13 -4.52 14.80 13.86
CA LEU A 13 -3.53 15.30 14.83
C LEU A 13 -2.36 14.33 14.96
N GLY A 14 -2.65 13.03 15.10
CA GLY A 14 -1.64 11.98 15.15
C GLY A 14 -0.81 11.90 13.85
N ILE A 15 -1.44 12.07 12.68
CA ILE A 15 -0.74 12.12 11.39
C ILE A 15 0.24 13.29 11.37
N VAL A 16 -0.19 14.49 11.79
CA VAL A 16 0.70 15.66 11.83
C VAL A 16 1.88 15.41 12.77
N ILE A 17 1.63 14.90 13.96
CA ILE A 17 2.69 14.59 14.93
C ILE A 17 3.68 13.56 14.35
N LEU A 18 3.18 12.44 13.81
CA LEU A 18 4.04 11.40 13.24
C LEU A 18 4.76 11.89 11.98
N PHE A 19 4.14 12.72 11.16
CA PHE A 19 4.78 13.34 10.01
C PHE A 19 5.97 14.20 10.42
N LEU A 20 5.79 15.07 11.41
CA LEU A 20 6.88 15.91 11.95
C LEU A 20 7.98 15.04 12.60
N LEU A 21 7.60 13.96 13.30
CA LEU A 21 8.58 13.02 13.86
C LEU A 21 9.38 12.30 12.77
N ASN A 22 8.76 11.93 11.64
CA ASN A 22 9.46 11.34 10.50
C ASN A 22 10.44 12.33 9.83
N LEU A 23 10.18 13.64 9.89
CA LEU A 23 11.13 14.65 9.43
C LEU A 23 12.31 14.82 10.41
N TYR A 24 12.05 14.63 11.71
CA TYR A 24 13.06 14.80 12.75
C TYR A 24 13.93 13.56 12.95
N ILE A 25 13.31 12.37 13.07
CA ILE A 25 14.00 11.10 13.35
C ILE A 25 14.47 10.48 12.03
N GLY A 26 15.71 10.03 12.00
CA GLY A 26 16.30 9.33 10.84
C GLY A 26 17.71 8.83 11.18
N SER A 27 18.37 8.18 10.21
CA SER A 27 19.72 7.62 10.36
C SER A 27 20.79 8.65 10.72
N VAL A 28 20.59 9.90 10.30
CA VAL A 28 21.48 11.03 10.64
C VAL A 28 20.78 11.94 11.63
N ARG A 29 21.44 12.28 12.73
CA ARG A 29 20.90 13.22 13.73
C ARG A 29 21.07 14.65 13.23
N ILE A 30 19.95 15.33 12.98
CA ILE A 30 19.90 16.75 12.58
C ILE A 30 19.19 17.50 13.71
N PRO A 31 19.78 18.59 14.26
CA PRO A 31 19.14 19.40 15.28
C PRO A 31 17.79 19.95 14.81
N PHE A 32 16.83 20.05 15.72
CA PHE A 32 15.48 20.51 15.38
C PHE A 32 15.47 21.93 14.79
N ASN A 33 16.29 22.82 15.33
CA ASN A 33 16.40 24.20 14.82
C ASN A 33 16.86 24.23 13.36
N ASP A 34 17.83 23.38 13.00
CA ASP A 34 18.34 23.30 11.63
C ASP A 34 17.26 22.80 10.66
N ILE A 35 16.41 21.86 11.10
CA ILE A 35 15.26 21.40 10.28
C ILE A 35 14.29 22.55 10.03
N VAL A 36 13.97 23.34 11.07
CA VAL A 36 13.10 24.51 10.94
C VAL A 36 13.72 25.55 10.00
N ASP A 37 15.02 25.81 10.13
CA ASP A 37 15.73 26.78 9.29
C ASP A 37 15.81 26.33 7.82
N ILE A 38 15.91 25.00 7.57
CA ILE A 38 15.83 24.44 6.21
C ILE A 38 14.47 24.77 5.57
N PHE A 39 13.35 24.58 6.30
CA PHE A 39 12.01 24.90 5.77
C PHE A 39 11.75 26.39 5.63
N LEU A 40 12.38 27.22 6.46
CA LEU A 40 12.29 28.68 6.38
C LEU A 40 13.25 29.29 5.34
N GLY A 41 14.10 28.48 4.70
CA GLY A 41 15.09 28.96 3.72
C GLY A 41 16.22 29.77 4.33
N ARG A 42 16.48 29.67 5.66
CA ARG A 42 17.50 30.42 6.42
C ARG A 42 18.69 29.57 6.83
N PHE A 43 18.73 28.31 6.35
CA PHE A 43 19.75 27.36 6.76
C PHE A 43 21.10 27.66 6.11
N GLU A 44 22.12 27.94 6.93
CA GLU A 44 23.50 28.18 6.53
C GLU A 44 24.48 27.05 6.89
N GLY A 45 23.93 25.86 7.26
CA GLY A 45 24.72 24.72 7.68
C GLY A 45 25.14 23.78 6.54
N LYS A 46 25.33 22.49 6.87
CA LYS A 46 25.79 21.48 5.92
C LYS A 46 24.74 21.22 4.83
N GLU A 47 25.07 21.40 3.57
CA GLU A 47 24.18 21.16 2.43
C GLU A 47 23.63 19.72 2.39
N SER A 48 24.42 18.73 2.88
CA SER A 48 24.00 17.35 3.05
C SER A 48 22.77 17.21 3.97
N TRP A 49 22.61 18.03 5.00
CA TRP A 49 21.45 18.01 5.89
C TRP A 49 20.19 18.52 5.18
N ARG A 50 20.35 19.58 4.39
CA ARG A 50 19.27 20.09 3.54
C ARG A 50 18.79 19.03 2.55
N PHE A 51 19.72 18.34 1.87
CA PHE A 51 19.41 17.25 0.97
C PHE A 51 18.67 16.10 1.70
N ILE A 52 19.16 15.66 2.87
CA ILE A 52 18.53 14.59 3.65
C ILE A 52 17.08 14.96 4.03
N VAL A 53 16.84 16.19 4.46
CA VAL A 53 15.50 16.61 4.89
C VAL A 53 14.55 16.76 3.71
N LEU A 54 14.96 17.46 2.65
CA LEU A 54 14.07 17.82 1.53
C LEU A 54 13.95 16.72 0.47
N GLU A 55 15.04 15.99 0.18
CA GLU A 55 15.05 15.01 -0.92
C GLU A 55 14.92 13.55 -0.44
N ASN A 56 15.01 13.31 0.87
CA ASN A 56 14.85 11.96 1.43
C ASN A 56 13.69 11.89 2.43
N ARG A 57 13.75 12.58 3.58
CA ARG A 57 12.77 12.44 4.66
C ARG A 57 11.39 12.97 4.28
N LEU A 58 11.32 14.11 3.63
CA LEU A 58 10.06 14.74 3.22
C LEU A 58 9.30 13.87 2.20
N PRO A 59 9.91 13.46 1.06
CA PRO A 59 9.24 12.58 0.10
C PRO A 59 8.86 11.24 0.73
N GLN A 60 9.70 10.68 1.59
CA GLN A 60 9.43 9.42 2.28
C GLN A 60 8.21 9.52 3.21
N ALA A 61 8.09 10.58 4.01
CA ALA A 61 6.95 10.80 4.89
C ALA A 61 5.65 11.01 4.10
N ILE A 62 5.70 11.76 3.00
CA ILE A 62 4.57 11.94 2.08
C ILE A 62 4.17 10.59 1.47
N THR A 63 5.14 9.84 0.97
CA THR A 63 4.90 8.51 0.37
C THR A 63 4.27 7.55 1.38
N ALA A 64 4.78 7.50 2.61
CA ALA A 64 4.23 6.65 3.67
C ALA A 64 2.75 7.00 3.95
N MET A 65 2.42 8.29 4.06
CA MET A 65 1.06 8.76 4.32
C MET A 65 0.09 8.34 3.20
N PHE A 66 0.44 8.61 1.94
CA PHE A 66 -0.41 8.29 0.79
C PHE A 66 -0.51 6.78 0.54
N CYS A 67 0.61 6.06 0.61
CA CYS A 67 0.66 4.62 0.44
C CYS A 67 -0.16 3.90 1.52
N GLY A 68 -0.01 4.30 2.78
CA GLY A 68 -0.77 3.74 3.89
C GLY A 68 -2.28 3.92 3.73
N GLY A 69 -2.73 5.11 3.34
CA GLY A 69 -4.13 5.38 3.05
C GLY A 69 -4.66 4.57 1.87
N ALA A 70 -3.89 4.46 0.79
CA ALA A 70 -4.24 3.71 -0.41
C ALA A 70 -4.39 2.20 -0.13
N LEU A 71 -3.41 1.60 0.54
CA LEU A 71 -3.44 0.17 0.88
C LEU A 71 -4.59 -0.14 1.85
N ALA A 72 -4.79 0.70 2.86
CA ALA A 72 -5.85 0.51 3.85
C ALA A 72 -7.24 0.57 3.20
N VAL A 73 -7.52 1.56 2.36
CA VAL A 73 -8.82 1.67 1.68
C VAL A 73 -9.02 0.54 0.67
N SER A 74 -7.97 0.10 -0.01
CA SER A 74 -8.00 -1.06 -0.91
C SER A 74 -8.42 -2.32 -0.15
N GLY A 75 -7.82 -2.55 1.01
CA GLY A 75 -8.18 -3.66 1.88
C GLY A 75 -9.63 -3.60 2.35
N LEU A 76 -10.11 -2.44 2.84
CA LEU A 76 -11.50 -2.27 3.26
C LEU A 76 -12.49 -2.58 2.14
N MET A 77 -12.23 -2.08 0.93
CA MET A 77 -13.06 -2.33 -0.23
C MET A 77 -13.13 -3.82 -0.59
N LEU A 78 -11.98 -4.51 -0.58
CA LEU A 78 -11.93 -5.95 -0.86
C LEU A 78 -12.63 -6.77 0.24
N GLN A 79 -12.40 -6.45 1.52
CA GLN A 79 -13.08 -7.11 2.64
C GLN A 79 -14.59 -7.01 2.54
N THR A 80 -15.10 -5.84 2.15
CA THR A 80 -16.54 -5.61 1.97
C THR A 80 -17.08 -6.32 0.73
N ALA A 81 -16.40 -6.19 -0.41
CA ALA A 81 -16.84 -6.78 -1.69
C ALA A 81 -16.88 -8.31 -1.65
N PHE A 82 -15.92 -8.92 -0.97
CA PHE A 82 -15.77 -10.37 -0.87
C PHE A 82 -16.34 -10.95 0.43
N ARG A 83 -16.87 -10.11 1.32
CA ARG A 83 -17.38 -10.49 2.64
C ARG A 83 -16.42 -11.42 3.39
N ASN A 84 -15.15 -11.11 3.26
CA ASN A 84 -14.08 -11.85 3.87
C ASN A 84 -13.16 -10.89 4.62
N PRO A 85 -13.04 -10.99 5.94
CA PRO A 85 -12.20 -10.10 6.75
C PRO A 85 -10.70 -10.25 6.42
N LEU A 86 -10.31 -11.34 5.76
CA LEU A 86 -8.93 -11.61 5.33
C LEU A 86 -8.64 -11.19 3.89
N ALA A 87 -9.61 -10.61 3.17
CA ALA A 87 -9.38 -10.13 1.81
C ALA A 87 -8.50 -8.89 1.83
N GLY A 88 -7.43 -8.91 1.05
CA GLY A 88 -6.50 -7.80 0.87
C GLY A 88 -5.81 -7.88 -0.49
N PRO A 89 -5.16 -6.81 -0.95
CA PRO A 89 -4.43 -6.82 -2.23
C PRO A 89 -3.40 -7.93 -2.32
N ASP A 90 -2.75 -8.26 -1.19
CA ASP A 90 -1.74 -9.32 -1.10
C ASP A 90 -2.34 -10.70 -1.40
N VAL A 91 -3.54 -10.96 -0.87
CA VAL A 91 -4.23 -12.25 -1.01
C VAL A 91 -4.73 -12.46 -2.45
N PHE A 92 -5.01 -11.38 -3.17
CA PHE A 92 -5.38 -11.45 -4.59
C PHE A 92 -4.18 -11.61 -5.53
N GLY A 93 -2.96 -11.74 -5.00
CA GLY A 93 -1.76 -11.98 -5.79
C GLY A 93 -1.25 -10.76 -6.56
N ILE A 94 -1.78 -9.56 -6.31
CA ILE A 94 -1.38 -8.32 -7.00
C ILE A 94 0.11 -8.03 -6.74
N ASN A 95 0.54 -8.15 -5.48
CA ASN A 95 1.95 -7.98 -5.09
C ASN A 95 2.84 -9.07 -5.71
N ALA A 96 2.34 -10.30 -5.82
CA ALA A 96 3.09 -11.39 -6.48
C ALA A 96 3.26 -11.13 -7.98
N GLY A 97 2.24 -10.56 -8.64
CA GLY A 97 2.33 -10.11 -10.03
C GLY A 97 3.37 -9.02 -10.22
N ALA A 98 3.37 -8.01 -9.34
CA ALA A 98 4.40 -6.96 -9.33
C ALA A 98 5.79 -7.58 -9.15
N GLY A 99 5.95 -8.49 -8.17
CA GLY A 99 7.19 -9.20 -7.91
C GLY A 99 7.69 -10.01 -9.11
N LEU A 100 6.79 -10.67 -9.84
CA LEU A 100 7.13 -11.37 -11.07
C LEU A 100 7.62 -10.40 -12.16
N GLY A 101 6.95 -9.27 -12.35
CA GLY A 101 7.39 -8.24 -13.29
C GLY A 101 8.79 -7.73 -12.97
N VAL A 102 9.06 -7.42 -11.72
CA VAL A 102 10.39 -6.97 -11.25
C VAL A 102 11.44 -8.07 -11.37
N ALA A 103 11.08 -9.32 -11.05
CA ALA A 103 11.98 -10.45 -11.21
C ALA A 103 12.45 -10.63 -12.67
N LEU A 104 11.54 -10.49 -13.63
CA LEU A 104 11.88 -10.53 -15.05
C LEU A 104 12.91 -9.46 -15.42
N VAL A 105 12.79 -8.25 -14.88
CA VAL A 105 13.72 -7.16 -15.18
C VAL A 105 15.03 -7.31 -14.42
N MET A 106 15.00 -7.55 -13.11
CA MET A 106 16.21 -7.59 -12.29
C MET A 106 17.00 -8.89 -12.45
N LEU A 107 16.32 -10.04 -12.52
CA LEU A 107 16.97 -11.35 -12.50
C LEU A 107 17.34 -11.84 -13.90
N LEU A 108 16.51 -11.54 -14.91
CA LEU A 108 16.71 -12.02 -16.26
C LEU A 108 17.42 -10.99 -17.16
N LEU A 109 17.05 -9.70 -17.03
CA LEU A 109 17.52 -8.62 -17.92
C LEU A 109 18.60 -7.73 -17.27
N GLY A 110 19.08 -8.06 -16.07
CA GLY A 110 20.14 -7.31 -15.38
C GLY A 110 19.75 -5.85 -15.05
N GLY A 111 18.46 -5.56 -14.85
CA GLY A 111 17.97 -4.24 -14.50
C GLY A 111 17.77 -3.27 -15.68
N ASN A 112 18.01 -3.70 -16.91
CA ASN A 112 17.88 -2.87 -18.10
C ASN A 112 16.90 -3.50 -19.09
N VAL A 113 16.00 -2.70 -19.65
CA VAL A 113 15.14 -3.10 -20.76
C VAL A 113 15.46 -2.21 -21.94
N SER A 114 16.20 -2.75 -22.91
CA SER A 114 16.52 -2.05 -24.16
C SER A 114 15.93 -2.78 -25.36
N THR A 115 15.18 -2.04 -26.16
CA THR A 115 14.68 -2.48 -27.45
C THR A 115 15.14 -1.50 -28.54
N VAL A 116 14.95 -1.84 -29.82
CA VAL A 116 15.31 -0.97 -30.94
C VAL A 116 14.65 0.42 -30.86
N LEU A 117 13.50 0.52 -30.16
CA LEU A 117 12.72 1.76 -30.06
C LEU A 117 12.80 2.46 -28.69
N PHE A 118 13.12 1.70 -27.63
CA PHE A 118 13.13 2.22 -26.26
C PHE A 118 14.27 1.64 -25.44
N SER A 119 14.90 2.50 -24.65
CA SER A 119 15.83 2.10 -23.58
C SER A 119 15.32 2.63 -22.26
N VAL A 120 14.90 1.73 -21.36
CA VAL A 120 14.46 2.04 -20.01
C VAL A 120 15.34 1.28 -19.05
N SER A 121 16.03 2.00 -18.17
CA SER A 121 17.00 1.41 -17.25
C SER A 121 16.75 1.83 -15.80
N GLY A 122 17.33 1.07 -14.87
CA GLY A 122 17.32 1.38 -13.47
C GLY A 122 15.90 1.43 -12.84
N PHE A 123 15.65 2.45 -12.04
CA PHE A 123 14.42 2.59 -11.28
C PHE A 123 13.15 2.58 -12.15
N MET A 124 13.16 3.26 -13.30
CA MET A 124 12.01 3.31 -14.20
C MET A 124 11.65 1.96 -14.79
N ALA A 125 12.63 1.13 -15.16
CA ALA A 125 12.38 -0.22 -15.66
C ALA A 125 11.69 -1.08 -14.60
N VAL A 126 12.17 -1.01 -13.36
CA VAL A 126 11.59 -1.74 -12.22
C VAL A 126 10.18 -1.25 -11.92
N LEU A 127 9.97 0.08 -11.88
CA LEU A 127 8.67 0.69 -11.62
C LEU A 127 7.61 0.26 -12.65
N VAL A 128 7.95 0.38 -13.93
CA VAL A 128 7.04 -0.01 -15.03
C VAL A 128 6.78 -1.52 -14.99
N ALA A 129 7.79 -2.33 -14.77
CA ALA A 129 7.64 -3.78 -14.68
C ALA A 129 6.76 -4.22 -13.50
N ALA A 130 6.96 -3.61 -12.33
CA ALA A 130 6.11 -3.84 -11.15
C ALA A 130 4.66 -3.45 -11.41
N PHE A 131 4.44 -2.27 -11.99
CA PHE A 131 3.10 -1.78 -12.32
C PHE A 131 2.39 -2.68 -13.34
N VAL A 132 3.08 -3.03 -14.43
CA VAL A 132 2.54 -3.91 -15.48
C VAL A 132 2.23 -5.30 -14.92
N GLY A 133 3.13 -5.88 -14.12
CA GLY A 133 2.91 -7.17 -13.48
C GLY A 133 1.72 -7.17 -12.52
N ALA A 134 1.58 -6.14 -11.68
CA ALA A 134 0.42 -5.96 -10.80
C ALA A 134 -0.87 -5.78 -11.57
N MET A 135 -0.85 -4.97 -12.63
CA MET A 135 -2.02 -4.74 -13.48
C MET A 135 -2.41 -5.98 -14.29
N ALA A 136 -1.46 -6.79 -14.73
CA ALA A 136 -1.73 -8.06 -15.41
C ALA A 136 -2.50 -9.02 -14.50
N VAL A 137 -2.06 -9.18 -13.24
CA VAL A 137 -2.81 -10.01 -12.26
C VAL A 137 -4.16 -9.39 -11.96
N THR A 138 -4.26 -8.07 -11.79
CA THR A 138 -5.54 -7.38 -11.58
C THR A 138 -6.49 -7.62 -12.75
N ALA A 139 -6.02 -7.52 -13.99
CA ALA A 139 -6.80 -7.78 -15.20
C ALA A 139 -7.24 -9.26 -15.27
N LEU A 140 -6.38 -10.19 -14.87
CA LEU A 140 -6.70 -11.61 -14.81
C LEU A 140 -7.83 -11.89 -13.80
N ILE A 141 -7.72 -11.35 -12.58
CA ILE A 141 -8.78 -11.47 -11.56
C ILE A 141 -10.08 -10.80 -12.02
N PHE A 142 -9.96 -9.63 -12.65
CA PHE A 142 -11.11 -8.95 -13.24
C PHE A 142 -11.80 -9.82 -14.30
N PHE A 143 -11.04 -10.42 -15.21
CA PHE A 143 -11.56 -11.34 -16.23
C PHE A 143 -12.30 -12.51 -15.59
N PHE A 144 -11.69 -13.18 -14.60
CA PHE A 144 -12.38 -14.24 -13.87
C PHE A 144 -13.63 -13.77 -13.12
N SER A 145 -13.64 -12.52 -12.64
CA SER A 145 -14.81 -11.94 -11.97
C SER A 145 -16.01 -11.74 -12.91
N LEU A 146 -15.78 -11.68 -14.22
CA LEU A 146 -16.86 -11.64 -15.21
C LEU A 146 -17.57 -12.99 -15.38
N ILE A 147 -16.86 -14.09 -15.14
CA ILE A 147 -17.34 -15.45 -15.34
C ILE A 147 -17.81 -16.02 -13.98
N ILE A 148 -17.03 -15.82 -12.93
CA ILE A 148 -17.22 -16.43 -11.62
C ILE A 148 -18.00 -15.50 -10.70
N ARG A 149 -19.14 -15.95 -10.20
CA ARG A 149 -19.96 -15.19 -9.23
C ARG A 149 -19.53 -15.43 -7.78
N ASN A 150 -18.92 -16.59 -7.50
CA ASN A 150 -18.52 -16.98 -6.15
C ASN A 150 -17.27 -16.23 -5.71
N SER A 151 -17.42 -15.43 -4.66
CA SER A 151 -16.33 -14.61 -4.10
C SER A 151 -15.18 -15.44 -3.53
N VAL A 152 -15.47 -16.60 -2.92
CA VAL A 152 -14.44 -17.48 -2.35
C VAL A 152 -13.59 -18.09 -3.46
N LEU A 153 -14.21 -18.49 -4.57
CA LEU A 153 -13.49 -19.06 -5.71
C LEU A 153 -12.55 -18.03 -6.35
N LEU A 154 -12.97 -16.76 -6.46
CA LEU A 154 -12.10 -15.69 -6.95
C LEU A 154 -10.89 -15.44 -6.02
N LEU A 155 -11.11 -15.52 -4.71
CA LEU A 155 -10.01 -15.42 -3.73
C LEU A 155 -9.01 -16.58 -3.92
N ILE A 156 -9.49 -17.81 -4.07
CA ILE A 156 -8.65 -18.99 -4.31
C ILE A 156 -7.84 -18.82 -5.60
N ILE A 157 -8.46 -18.33 -6.68
CA ILE A 157 -7.75 -18.06 -7.94
C ILE A 157 -6.63 -17.03 -7.71
N GLY A 158 -6.90 -15.95 -6.96
CA GLY A 158 -5.87 -14.97 -6.62
C GLY A 158 -4.69 -15.60 -5.89
N ILE A 159 -4.95 -16.44 -4.90
CA ILE A 159 -3.92 -17.18 -4.16
C ILE A 159 -3.12 -18.11 -5.11
N MET A 160 -3.80 -18.84 -6.00
CA MET A 160 -3.12 -19.74 -6.95
C MET A 160 -2.24 -18.96 -7.95
N VAL A 161 -2.71 -17.81 -8.44
CA VAL A 161 -1.90 -16.90 -9.26
C VAL A 161 -0.67 -16.41 -8.50
N GLY A 162 -0.83 -16.09 -7.22
CA GLY A 162 0.27 -15.74 -6.33
C GLY A 162 1.33 -16.85 -6.22
N TYR A 163 0.90 -18.10 -6.00
CA TYR A 163 1.81 -19.25 -5.94
C TYR A 163 2.50 -19.53 -7.28
N MET A 164 1.80 -19.42 -8.40
CA MET A 164 2.40 -19.55 -9.73
C MET A 164 3.48 -18.48 -9.95
N SER A 165 3.17 -17.22 -9.65
CA SER A 165 4.15 -16.13 -9.75
C SER A 165 5.37 -16.37 -8.88
N SER A 166 5.18 -16.80 -7.62
CA SER A 166 6.27 -17.12 -6.69
C SER A 166 7.13 -18.27 -7.18
N SER A 167 6.53 -19.31 -7.81
CA SER A 167 7.27 -20.44 -8.39
C SER A 167 8.16 -19.98 -9.55
N VAL A 168 7.64 -19.12 -10.44
CA VAL A 168 8.43 -18.55 -11.54
C VAL A 168 9.57 -17.68 -11.00
N VAL A 169 9.30 -16.85 -9.99
CA VAL A 169 10.33 -16.03 -9.32
C VAL A 169 11.42 -16.91 -8.71
N SER A 170 11.06 -18.02 -8.07
CA SER A 170 12.03 -18.97 -7.50
C SER A 170 12.92 -19.60 -8.59
N LEU A 171 12.32 -19.94 -9.74
CA LEU A 171 13.07 -20.45 -10.88
C LEU A 171 14.04 -19.39 -11.44
N LEU A 172 13.58 -18.14 -11.59
CA LEU A 172 14.43 -17.04 -12.05
C LEU A 172 15.59 -16.78 -11.08
N ASN A 173 15.33 -16.81 -9.77
CA ASN A 173 16.39 -16.66 -8.76
C ASN A 173 17.46 -17.75 -8.84
N PHE A 174 17.09 -18.98 -9.20
CA PHE A 174 18.05 -20.10 -9.34
C PHE A 174 19.07 -19.85 -10.47
N PHE A 175 18.66 -19.19 -11.56
CA PHE A 175 19.53 -18.90 -12.70
C PHE A 175 20.15 -17.49 -12.66
N ALA A 176 19.75 -16.65 -11.72
CA ALA A 176 20.17 -15.25 -11.66
C ALA A 176 21.58 -15.08 -11.06
N THR A 177 22.17 -13.92 -11.29
CA THR A 177 23.42 -13.50 -10.64
C THR A 177 23.17 -13.13 -9.16
N GLU A 178 24.19 -13.26 -8.32
CA GLU A 178 24.12 -12.87 -6.90
C GLU A 178 23.68 -11.41 -6.72
N GLU A 179 24.16 -10.51 -7.58
CA GLU A 179 23.80 -9.09 -7.54
C GLU A 179 22.32 -8.86 -7.90
N GLY A 180 21.81 -9.58 -8.91
CA GLY A 180 20.40 -9.55 -9.28
C GLY A 180 19.49 -10.05 -8.15
N VAL A 181 19.85 -11.19 -7.55
CA VAL A 181 19.12 -11.75 -6.40
C VAL A 181 19.11 -10.76 -5.22
N LYS A 182 20.26 -10.18 -4.87
CA LYS A 182 20.38 -9.19 -3.80
C LYS A 182 19.49 -7.97 -4.05
N SER A 183 19.53 -7.44 -5.27
CA SER A 183 18.72 -6.28 -5.67
C SER A 183 17.22 -6.58 -5.59
N TYR A 184 16.80 -7.75 -6.07
CA TYR A 184 15.41 -8.21 -5.96
C TYR A 184 14.97 -8.39 -4.52
N MET A 185 15.80 -8.97 -3.66
CA MET A 185 15.50 -9.13 -2.22
C MET A 185 15.33 -7.78 -1.53
N ILE A 186 16.20 -6.80 -1.81
CA ILE A 186 16.11 -5.44 -1.24
C ILE A 186 14.80 -4.77 -1.67
N TRP A 187 14.44 -4.87 -2.97
CA TRP A 187 13.16 -4.35 -3.45
C TRP A 187 11.95 -5.02 -2.76
N GLY A 188 12.02 -6.34 -2.55
CA GLY A 188 10.98 -7.13 -1.88
C GLY A 188 10.77 -6.80 -0.40
N MET A 189 11.74 -6.13 0.24
CA MET A 189 11.63 -5.70 1.64
C MET A 189 10.65 -4.55 1.84
N GLY A 190 10.28 -3.83 0.77
CA GLY A 190 9.40 -2.66 0.83
C GLY A 190 10.08 -1.44 1.46
N ASN A 191 9.87 -0.27 0.88
CA ASN A 191 10.46 0.97 1.36
C ASN A 191 9.65 2.18 0.87
N PHE A 192 9.39 3.13 1.76
CA PHE A 192 8.77 4.41 1.36
C PHE A 192 9.78 5.43 0.81
N GLY A 193 11.07 5.21 1.00
CA GLY A 193 12.13 6.09 0.50
C GLY A 193 12.49 5.87 -0.99
N GLY A 194 11.80 4.97 -1.70
CA GLY A 194 12.02 4.74 -3.12
C GLY A 194 11.45 5.82 -4.05
N VAL A 195 10.65 6.75 -3.53
CA VAL A 195 10.01 7.82 -4.32
C VAL A 195 10.80 9.10 -4.16
N SER A 196 11.48 9.54 -5.22
CA SER A 196 12.17 10.85 -5.26
C SER A 196 11.19 12.01 -5.29
N MET A 197 11.66 13.21 -4.92
CA MET A 197 10.83 14.43 -4.93
C MET A 197 10.23 14.71 -6.33
N GLU A 198 10.95 14.37 -7.40
CA GLU A 198 10.50 14.52 -8.78
C GLU A 198 9.26 13.65 -9.09
N HIS A 199 9.17 12.46 -8.50
CA HIS A 199 8.10 11.48 -8.76
C HIS A 199 6.91 11.63 -7.81
N ILE A 200 7.07 12.34 -6.69
CA ILE A 200 6.02 12.60 -5.69
C ILE A 200 4.73 13.15 -6.32
N PRO A 201 4.75 14.18 -7.21
CA PRO A 201 3.52 14.73 -7.77
C PRO A 201 2.70 13.69 -8.55
N VAL A 202 3.37 12.84 -9.34
CA VAL A 202 2.73 11.80 -10.13
C VAL A 202 2.14 10.73 -9.21
N PHE A 203 2.91 10.27 -8.24
CA PHE A 203 2.48 9.30 -7.24
C PHE A 203 1.24 9.81 -6.47
N MET A 204 1.31 11.01 -5.91
CA MET A 204 0.21 11.64 -5.17
C MET A 204 -1.04 11.82 -6.04
N ALA A 205 -0.89 12.25 -7.29
CA ALA A 205 -2.01 12.45 -8.19
C ALA A 205 -2.77 11.14 -8.44
N ILE A 206 -2.05 10.06 -8.79
CA ILE A 206 -2.67 8.76 -9.08
C ILE A 206 -3.32 8.18 -7.83
N VAL A 207 -2.64 8.22 -6.69
CA VAL A 207 -3.17 7.74 -5.41
C VAL A 207 -4.39 8.55 -4.98
N SER A 208 -4.35 9.88 -5.10
CA SER A 208 -5.49 10.76 -4.77
C SER A 208 -6.70 10.47 -5.65
N ILE A 209 -6.51 10.25 -6.94
CA ILE A 209 -7.60 9.85 -7.86
C ILE A 209 -8.20 8.52 -7.42
N GLY A 210 -7.38 7.51 -7.11
CA GLY A 210 -7.84 6.22 -6.65
C GLY A 210 -8.60 6.30 -5.31
N ILE A 211 -8.10 7.08 -4.35
CA ILE A 211 -8.78 7.35 -3.08
C ILE A 211 -10.11 8.09 -3.33
N PHE A 212 -10.12 9.10 -4.19
CA PHE A 212 -11.35 9.81 -4.55
C PHE A 212 -12.39 8.86 -5.18
N CYS A 213 -11.98 8.01 -6.12
CA CYS A 213 -12.85 6.98 -6.70
C CYS A 213 -13.40 6.03 -5.63
N SER A 214 -12.59 5.65 -4.63
CA SER A 214 -13.04 4.81 -3.52
C SER A 214 -14.13 5.49 -2.69
N LEU A 215 -14.03 6.80 -2.44
CA LEU A 215 -15.03 7.57 -1.70
C LEU A 215 -16.37 7.61 -2.43
N LEU A 216 -16.39 7.62 -3.76
CA LEU A 216 -17.63 7.56 -4.55
C LEU A 216 -18.38 6.23 -4.37
N LEU A 217 -17.69 5.17 -3.95
CA LEU A 217 -18.25 3.83 -3.75
C LEU A 217 -18.87 3.61 -2.36
N MET A 218 -18.91 4.62 -1.48
CA MET A 218 -19.48 4.51 -0.12
C MET A 218 -20.90 3.95 -0.09
N LYS A 219 -21.78 4.42 -0.98
CA LYS A 219 -23.18 3.98 -1.04
C LYS A 219 -23.29 2.52 -1.50
N PRO A 220 -22.68 2.09 -2.62
CA PRO A 220 -22.66 0.69 -3.02
C PRO A 220 -22.07 -0.23 -1.95
N LEU A 221 -20.98 0.16 -1.29
CA LEU A 221 -20.35 -0.61 -0.22
C LEU A 221 -21.29 -0.83 0.97
N ASN A 222 -22.03 0.21 1.41
CA ASN A 222 -23.01 0.07 2.47
C ASN A 222 -24.14 -0.90 2.11
N ALA A 223 -24.59 -0.89 0.87
CA ALA A 223 -25.62 -1.84 0.42
C ALA A 223 -25.08 -3.28 0.37
N LEU A 224 -23.83 -3.49 -0.05
CA LEU A 224 -23.19 -4.80 -0.07
C LEU A 224 -23.06 -5.43 1.33
N LEU A 225 -22.97 -4.64 2.39
CA LEU A 225 -23.00 -5.14 3.78
C LEU A 225 -24.28 -5.93 4.08
N LEU A 226 -25.41 -5.47 3.56
CA LEU A 226 -26.73 -6.09 3.79
C LEU A 226 -26.96 -7.36 2.96
N GLY A 227 -26.11 -7.62 1.98
CA GLY A 227 -26.18 -8.77 1.10
C GLY A 227 -26.34 -8.41 -0.36
N ALA A 228 -25.85 -9.30 -1.23
CA ALA A 228 -25.95 -9.08 -2.67
C ALA A 228 -27.40 -9.00 -3.14
N GLN A 229 -28.27 -9.89 -2.68
CA GLN A 229 -29.71 -9.89 -3.02
C GLN A 229 -30.40 -8.61 -2.55
N TYR A 230 -30.11 -8.17 -1.33
CA TYR A 230 -30.67 -6.93 -0.79
C TYR A 230 -30.15 -5.70 -1.52
N ALA A 231 -28.86 -5.66 -1.85
CA ALA A 231 -28.27 -4.58 -2.64
C ALA A 231 -28.91 -4.48 -4.04
N GLU A 232 -29.20 -5.60 -4.68
CA GLU A 232 -29.91 -5.68 -5.96
C GLU A 232 -31.35 -5.19 -5.85
N SER A 233 -32.05 -5.50 -4.76
CA SER A 233 -33.40 -4.98 -4.49
C SER A 233 -33.41 -3.45 -4.32
N LEU A 234 -32.30 -2.87 -3.88
CA LEU A 234 -32.09 -1.42 -3.81
C LEU A 234 -31.67 -0.80 -5.15
N GLY A 235 -31.63 -1.57 -6.24
CA GLY A 235 -31.24 -1.11 -7.57
C GLY A 235 -29.73 -1.04 -7.80
N ILE A 236 -28.92 -1.60 -6.91
CA ILE A 236 -27.47 -1.61 -7.05
C ILE A 236 -27.03 -2.83 -7.85
N ASN A 237 -26.35 -2.59 -8.97
CA ASN A 237 -25.75 -3.65 -9.75
C ASN A 237 -24.48 -4.16 -9.04
N THR A 238 -24.61 -5.26 -8.29
CA THR A 238 -23.55 -5.85 -7.46
C THR A 238 -22.34 -6.28 -8.29
N ARG A 239 -22.56 -6.78 -9.53
CA ARG A 239 -21.49 -7.16 -10.45
C ARG A 239 -20.68 -5.97 -10.91
N ARG A 240 -21.35 -4.87 -11.34
CA ARG A 240 -20.65 -3.62 -11.74
C ARG A 240 -19.89 -3.03 -10.55
N THR A 241 -20.51 -2.98 -9.39
CA THR A 241 -19.86 -2.47 -8.17
C THR A 241 -18.59 -3.27 -7.84
N ARG A 242 -18.65 -4.62 -7.86
CA ARG A 242 -17.48 -5.47 -7.63
C ARG A 242 -16.38 -5.21 -8.67
N ASN A 243 -16.74 -5.04 -9.92
CA ASN A 243 -15.77 -4.77 -10.98
C ASN A 243 -15.08 -3.40 -10.79
N TYR A 244 -15.82 -2.35 -10.45
CA TYR A 244 -15.24 -1.05 -10.12
C TYR A 244 -14.32 -1.13 -8.89
N LEU A 245 -14.71 -1.86 -7.86
CA LEU A 245 -13.90 -2.10 -6.68
C LEU A 245 -12.57 -2.78 -7.05
N LEU A 246 -12.61 -3.82 -7.89
CA LEU A 246 -11.40 -4.53 -8.34
C LEU A 246 -10.46 -3.60 -9.14
N VAL A 247 -11.00 -2.76 -10.02
CA VAL A 247 -10.18 -1.82 -10.80
C VAL A 247 -9.53 -0.76 -9.90
N VAL A 248 -10.31 -0.15 -9.00
CA VAL A 248 -9.79 0.89 -8.09
C VAL A 248 -8.76 0.31 -7.12
N THR A 249 -9.06 -0.85 -6.51
CA THR A 249 -8.12 -1.51 -5.59
C THR A 249 -6.87 -2.00 -6.31
N GLY A 250 -7.03 -2.56 -7.51
CA GLY A 250 -5.91 -3.00 -8.34
C GLY A 250 -4.99 -1.85 -8.73
N LEU A 251 -5.56 -0.70 -9.14
CA LEU A 251 -4.80 0.49 -9.47
C LEU A 251 -4.02 1.02 -8.23
N LEU A 252 -4.70 1.15 -7.09
CA LEU A 252 -4.07 1.62 -5.85
C LEU A 252 -2.96 0.67 -5.38
N ALA A 253 -3.20 -0.64 -5.42
CA ALA A 253 -2.18 -1.63 -5.07
C ALA A 253 -1.02 -1.65 -6.07
N ALA A 254 -1.30 -1.58 -7.38
CA ALA A 254 -0.28 -1.56 -8.41
C ALA A 254 0.65 -0.36 -8.28
N ILE A 255 0.10 0.85 -8.10
CA ILE A 255 0.92 2.06 -7.99
C ILE A 255 1.73 2.07 -6.69
N THR A 256 1.14 1.69 -5.57
CA THR A 256 1.85 1.63 -4.28
C THR A 256 2.97 0.59 -4.32
N THR A 257 2.72 -0.60 -4.88
CA THR A 257 3.73 -1.66 -4.99
C THR A 257 4.83 -1.29 -5.99
N ALA A 258 4.48 -0.62 -7.10
CA ALA A 258 5.48 -0.20 -8.08
C ALA A 258 6.50 0.79 -7.49
N PHE A 259 6.04 1.77 -6.72
CA PHE A 259 6.90 2.80 -6.12
C PHE A 259 7.58 2.37 -4.83
N CYS A 260 6.90 1.59 -3.98
CA CYS A 260 7.35 1.28 -2.62
C CYS A 260 7.81 -0.17 -2.43
N GLY A 261 7.72 -1.00 -3.48
CA GLY A 261 7.83 -2.44 -3.33
C GLY A 261 6.55 -3.05 -2.71
N PRO A 262 6.50 -4.38 -2.58
CA PRO A 262 5.36 -5.04 -1.94
C PRO A 262 5.31 -4.69 -0.45
N ILE A 263 4.19 -4.12 0.02
CA ILE A 263 3.96 -3.82 1.44
C ILE A 263 2.79 -4.65 1.92
N GLY A 264 3.07 -5.57 2.83
CA GLY A 264 2.07 -6.45 3.42
C GLY A 264 1.39 -5.88 4.66
N PHE A 265 0.28 -6.50 5.07
CA PHE A 265 -0.46 -6.27 6.31
C PHE A 265 -1.19 -4.93 6.47
N ILE A 266 -0.75 -3.82 5.91
CA ILE A 266 -1.45 -2.52 6.04
C ILE A 266 -2.89 -2.65 5.49
N GLY A 267 -3.05 -3.17 4.29
CA GLY A 267 -4.37 -3.38 3.68
C GLY A 267 -5.25 -4.38 4.44
N LEU A 268 -4.65 -5.33 5.13
CA LEU A 268 -5.37 -6.32 5.90
C LEU A 268 -5.77 -5.82 7.29
N ALA A 269 -4.82 -5.27 8.05
CA ALA A 269 -4.99 -4.95 9.47
C ALA A 269 -5.69 -3.60 9.72
N VAL A 270 -5.40 -2.57 8.92
CA VAL A 270 -5.91 -1.22 9.17
C VAL A 270 -7.42 -1.11 9.11
N PRO A 271 -8.15 -1.75 8.16
CA PRO A 271 -9.60 -1.73 8.19
C PRO A 271 -10.20 -2.27 9.49
N HIS A 272 -9.56 -3.28 10.09
CA HIS A 272 -9.97 -3.82 11.37
C HIS A 272 -9.73 -2.83 12.51
N ILE A 273 -8.59 -2.13 12.51
CA ILE A 273 -8.29 -1.07 13.48
C ILE A 273 -9.33 0.05 13.38
N ALA A 274 -9.67 0.48 12.16
CA ALA A 274 -10.67 1.52 11.94
C ALA A 274 -12.07 1.09 12.44
N ARG A 275 -12.47 -0.18 12.23
CA ARG A 275 -13.72 -0.73 12.78
C ARG A 275 -13.73 -0.75 14.30
N LEU A 276 -12.62 -1.15 14.94
CA LEU A 276 -12.48 -1.15 16.39
C LEU A 276 -12.57 0.27 16.96
N LEU A 277 -11.93 1.24 16.32
CA LEU A 277 -11.94 2.64 16.74
C LEU A 277 -13.35 3.27 16.66
N LEU A 278 -14.05 3.03 15.56
CA LEU A 278 -15.35 3.66 15.30
C LEU A 278 -16.54 2.84 15.78
N THR A 279 -16.37 1.55 16.02
CA THR A 279 -17.46 0.61 16.35
C THR A 279 -18.64 0.71 15.36
N THR A 280 -18.37 0.88 14.07
CA THR A 280 -19.35 1.01 13.00
C THR A 280 -18.90 0.34 11.71
N GLU A 281 -19.86 -0.20 10.96
CA GLU A 281 -19.65 -0.73 9.61
C GLU A 281 -20.08 0.29 8.52
N ASN A 282 -20.59 1.47 8.91
CA ASN A 282 -21.05 2.46 7.94
C ASN A 282 -19.87 3.09 7.19
N HIS A 283 -19.75 2.80 5.90
CA HIS A 283 -18.65 3.25 5.04
C HIS A 283 -18.56 4.77 4.87
N ARG A 284 -19.61 5.53 5.19
CA ARG A 284 -19.52 7.01 5.23
C ARG A 284 -18.54 7.51 6.29
N LEU A 285 -18.41 6.78 7.40
CA LEU A 285 -17.46 7.08 8.46
C LEU A 285 -16.22 6.18 8.37
N LEU A 286 -16.46 4.91 8.07
CA LEU A 286 -15.40 3.89 8.08
C LEU A 286 -14.35 4.13 6.99
N LEU A 287 -14.77 4.51 5.76
CA LEU A 287 -13.86 4.70 4.63
C LEU A 287 -12.86 5.85 4.88
N PRO A 288 -13.30 7.09 5.22
CA PRO A 288 -12.37 8.17 5.55
C PRO A 288 -11.48 7.83 6.76
N SER A 289 -12.04 7.22 7.81
CA SER A 289 -11.24 6.81 8.97
C SER A 289 -10.21 5.75 8.64
N THR A 290 -10.52 4.82 7.73
CA THR A 290 -9.56 3.79 7.27
C THR A 290 -8.40 4.44 6.52
N ILE A 291 -8.67 5.43 5.66
CA ILE A 291 -7.64 6.18 4.95
C ILE A 291 -6.72 6.89 5.95
N LEU A 292 -7.30 7.62 6.92
CA LEU A 292 -6.53 8.32 7.96
C LEU A 292 -5.75 7.36 8.86
N SER A 293 -6.36 6.24 9.26
CA SER A 293 -5.69 5.22 10.07
C SER A 293 -4.55 4.56 9.30
N GLY A 294 -4.72 4.35 7.98
CA GLY A 294 -3.68 3.82 7.11
C GLY A 294 -2.48 4.75 7.01
N ALA A 295 -2.73 6.04 6.80
CA ALA A 295 -1.70 7.08 6.78
C ALA A 295 -0.93 7.13 8.12
N LEU A 296 -1.66 7.12 9.23
CA LEU A 296 -1.08 7.15 10.57
C LEU A 296 -0.21 5.92 10.86
N ILE A 297 -0.70 4.72 10.54
CA ILE A 297 0.03 3.46 10.79
C ILE A 297 1.24 3.34 9.88
N ALA A 298 1.15 3.75 8.62
CA ALA A 298 2.30 3.73 7.72
C ALA A 298 3.41 4.68 8.18
N LEU A 299 3.06 5.90 8.62
CA LEU A 299 4.02 6.84 9.23
C LEU A 299 4.63 6.28 10.50
N PHE A 300 3.85 5.60 11.33
CA PHE A 300 4.33 4.95 12.55
C PHE A 300 5.29 3.80 12.22
N CYS A 301 4.95 2.94 11.28
CA CYS A 301 5.85 1.86 10.82
C CYS A 301 7.15 2.42 10.25
N ASN A 302 7.06 3.49 9.44
CA ASN A 302 8.24 4.16 8.87
C ASN A 302 9.15 4.70 9.97
N LEU A 303 8.60 5.30 11.00
CA LEU A 303 9.35 5.81 12.14
C LEU A 303 10.10 4.67 12.86
N ILE A 304 9.45 3.54 13.09
CA ILE A 304 10.07 2.35 13.71
C ILE A 304 11.24 1.83 12.88
N CYS A 305 11.14 1.85 11.55
CA CYS A 305 12.24 1.42 10.67
C CYS A 305 13.54 2.19 10.91
N TYR A 306 13.46 3.44 11.39
CA TYR A 306 14.62 4.30 11.65
C TYR A 306 15.04 4.37 13.13
N LEU A 307 14.35 3.68 14.05
CA LEU A 307 14.70 3.70 15.49
C LEU A 307 16.12 3.21 15.79
N PRO A 308 16.70 2.22 15.07
CA PRO A 308 18.08 1.81 15.32
C PRO A 308 19.12 2.92 15.05
N GLY A 309 18.75 4.01 14.37
CA GLY A 309 19.65 5.11 14.06
C GLY A 309 20.88 4.65 13.24
N GLU A 310 22.08 4.82 13.81
CA GLU A 310 23.33 4.42 13.15
C GLU A 310 23.46 2.89 12.96
N GLY A 311 22.65 2.08 13.65
CA GLY A 311 22.61 0.62 13.52
C GLY A 311 21.99 0.09 12.23
N GLY A 312 21.46 0.98 11.36
CA GLY A 312 20.84 0.63 10.08
C GLY A 312 19.34 0.87 10.02
N ILE A 313 18.73 0.47 8.92
CA ILE A 313 17.29 0.66 8.67
C ILE A 313 16.62 -0.72 8.70
N ILE A 314 15.60 -0.88 9.55
CA ILE A 314 14.79 -2.10 9.60
C ILE A 314 13.91 -2.15 8.35
N PRO A 315 13.85 -3.29 7.63
CA PRO A 315 12.95 -3.45 6.50
C PRO A 315 11.48 -3.23 6.89
N LEU A 316 10.72 -2.52 6.05
CA LEU A 316 9.32 -2.20 6.33
C LEU A 316 8.46 -3.46 6.51
N ASN A 317 8.67 -4.48 5.68
CA ASN A 317 7.97 -5.76 5.76
C ASN A 317 8.36 -6.63 6.98
N ALA A 318 9.35 -6.24 7.77
CA ALA A 318 9.58 -6.80 9.09
C ALA A 318 8.70 -6.12 10.16
N VAL A 319 8.43 -4.83 10.01
CA VAL A 319 7.68 -4.03 11.00
C VAL A 319 6.17 -4.19 10.82
N THR A 320 5.66 -4.12 9.58
CA THR A 320 4.21 -4.10 9.32
C THR A 320 3.49 -5.37 9.80
N PRO A 321 4.03 -6.61 9.65
CA PRO A 321 3.39 -7.81 10.20
C PRO A 321 3.42 -7.86 11.72
N LEU A 322 4.49 -7.39 12.36
CA LEU A 322 4.61 -7.38 13.81
C LEU A 322 3.52 -6.52 14.47
N ILE A 323 3.09 -5.46 13.80
CA ILE A 323 1.99 -4.59 14.26
C ILE A 323 0.64 -5.15 13.80
N GLY A 324 0.56 -5.59 12.54
CA GLY A 324 -0.70 -5.98 11.91
C GLY A 324 -1.24 -7.33 12.35
N ALA A 325 -0.39 -8.35 12.47
CA ALA A 325 -0.82 -9.71 12.78
C ALA A 325 -1.50 -9.82 14.16
N PRO A 326 -0.98 -9.24 15.26
CA PRO A 326 -1.65 -9.29 16.54
C PRO A 326 -3.06 -8.68 16.52
N VAL A 327 -3.23 -7.58 15.77
CA VAL A 327 -4.54 -6.92 15.63
C VAL A 327 -5.53 -7.81 14.91
N VAL A 328 -5.11 -8.43 13.80
CA VAL A 328 -5.98 -9.34 13.03
C VAL A 328 -6.37 -10.54 13.88
N ILE A 329 -5.42 -11.17 14.58
CA ILE A 329 -5.67 -12.29 15.50
C ILE A 329 -6.71 -11.89 16.58
N TYR A 330 -6.50 -10.74 17.24
CA TYR A 330 -7.42 -10.24 18.26
C TYR A 330 -8.85 -10.07 17.72
N VAL A 331 -8.99 -9.46 16.54
CA VAL A 331 -10.30 -9.24 15.91
C VAL A 331 -10.98 -10.55 15.56
N LEU A 332 -10.24 -11.51 15.00
CA LEU A 332 -10.79 -12.83 14.64
C LEU A 332 -11.23 -13.63 15.87
N MET A 333 -10.48 -13.55 16.97
CA MET A 333 -10.87 -14.19 18.25
C MET A 333 -12.16 -13.56 18.80
N LYS A 334 -12.27 -12.23 18.77
CA LYS A 334 -13.44 -11.51 19.29
C LYS A 334 -14.71 -11.71 18.44
N SER A 335 -14.57 -12.00 17.15
CA SER A 335 -15.72 -12.22 16.25
C SER A 335 -16.35 -13.62 16.41
N LYS A 336 -15.70 -14.55 17.10
CA LYS A 336 -16.17 -15.92 17.35
C LYS A 336 -16.80 -16.10 18.75
N GLY A 337 -16.69 -15.16 19.63
CA GLY A 337 -17.36 -15.10 20.93
C GLY A 337 -18.49 -14.09 20.91
#